data_84613cbacec23ab9e256191f8599b0d8
#
_entry.id   84613cbacec23ab9e256191f8599b0d8
#
_cell.length_a   1.000
_cell.length_b   1.000
_cell.length_c   1.000
_cell.angle_alpha   90.00
_cell.angle_beta   90.00
_cell.angle_gamma   90.00
#
_symmetry.space_group_name_H-M   'P 1'
#
loop_
_entity.id
_entity.type
_entity.pdbx_description
1 polymer ?
#
loop_
_entity_poly.entity_id
_entity_poly.type
_entity_poly.pdbx_seq_one_letter_code
_entity_poly.pdbx_strand_id
1 'polypeptide(L)'
;MTTSKKLGTTKATQTLGVAGENTLTGQIRADEFLRPLQGRNAIKVYREMRDNDATIGAVMYAAEQVLRDVKLKVKPADDSEEAKVEADFVTSVLGDMEHTVDDHISEALSFLAYGFSWFEVVYKRRVSPHTTNPKKRSKYTDGRLGVRKIASRAPWTINRFDVDQQTGDVLGIVQDGYFSLDRKPSGDNRIPTTKSLYYRTTAINGDASGRSILRNAYTAYTYVKNLQSIEAIAVERELHGIPIGRIPAEYLSPNASEDQVTFRNTMQDILRDLKLNSQGYALLPSDLHLDNDGKASKTRLVDIELITADGTRSVDIDPIIRRYQHDVSRSVLSEFLMLGSQGGSYALSKSKTDLFLRALESYIQTIVDVLNKQLVERLWQLNGLDYSLMPTIEAGDVAPHDLKEISGFLRNLNGANINVSENDEVIEGLMDIAELPYSGRVIPKDKTPNKEE
;
A
#
# COMPACT_ATOMS: atom_id res chain seq x y z
N MET A 1 7.32 54.80 48.07
CA MET A 1 8.07 54.19 46.92
C MET A 1 8.05 52.65 47.06
N THR A 2 7.12 52.05 46.44
CA THR A 2 6.92 50.58 46.48
C THR A 2 7.56 50.00 45.25
N THR A 3 8.70 49.33 45.40
CA THR A 3 9.42 48.66 44.34
C THR A 3 8.66 47.42 43.92
N SER A 4 8.04 47.49 42.74
CA SER A 4 7.46 46.35 42.04
C SER A 4 8.56 45.37 41.66
N LYS A 5 8.59 44.20 42.32
CA LYS A 5 9.44 43.06 42.00
C LYS A 5 8.94 42.47 40.69
N LYS A 6 9.66 42.68 39.57
CA LYS A 6 9.42 41.94 38.31
C LYS A 6 9.55 40.48 38.63
N LEU A 7 8.44 39.74 38.54
CA LEU A 7 8.50 38.26 38.47
C LEU A 7 9.34 37.90 37.22
N GLY A 8 10.46 37.25 37.50
CA GLY A 8 11.27 36.66 36.43
C GLY A 8 10.40 35.68 35.63
N THR A 9 10.40 35.89 34.32
CA THR A 9 9.87 34.92 33.38
C THR A 9 10.53 33.58 33.67
N THR A 10 9.77 32.68 34.29
CA THR A 10 10.15 31.28 34.45
C THR A 10 10.45 30.76 33.05
N LYS A 11 11.69 30.29 32.82
CA LYS A 11 12.06 29.59 31.59
C LYS A 11 11.02 28.52 31.39
N ALA A 12 10.37 28.61 30.25
CA ALA A 12 9.34 27.66 29.86
C ALA A 12 9.79 26.22 30.12
N THR A 13 8.92 25.53 30.84
CA THR A 13 8.74 24.10 30.88
C THR A 13 9.89 23.32 30.26
N GLN A 14 10.72 22.76 31.14
CA GLN A 14 11.50 21.59 30.76
C GLN A 14 10.51 20.59 30.17
N THR A 15 10.69 20.29 28.89
CA THR A 15 9.95 19.24 28.22
C THR A 15 10.12 17.97 29.05
N LEU A 16 9.02 17.33 29.44
CA LEU A 16 9.05 16.09 30.22
C LEU A 16 9.69 14.92 29.45
N GLY A 17 10.07 15.15 28.22
CA GLY A 17 10.75 14.21 27.32
C GLY A 17 10.86 14.79 25.93
N VAL A 18 11.64 14.15 25.06
CA VAL A 18 11.85 14.47 23.65
C VAL A 18 11.51 13.23 22.83
N ALA A 19 10.86 13.40 21.66
CA ALA A 19 10.60 12.29 20.75
C ALA A 19 11.91 11.66 20.22
N GLY A 20 11.91 10.33 19.97
CA GLY A 20 13.07 9.45 19.88
C GLY A 20 14.19 9.87 18.94
N GLU A 21 13.94 10.15 17.65
CA GLU A 21 14.97 10.62 16.72
C GLU A 21 14.91 12.13 16.52
N ASN A 22 16.04 12.77 16.79
CA ASN A 22 16.21 14.20 16.58
C ASN A 22 16.48 14.50 15.10
N THR A 23 15.55 14.10 14.20
CA THR A 23 15.63 14.45 12.78
C THR A 23 15.27 15.91 12.59
N LEU A 24 16.24 16.78 12.86
CA LEU A 24 16.11 18.25 12.76
C LEU A 24 15.60 18.73 11.39
N THR A 25 15.59 17.89 10.37
CA THR A 25 15.29 18.27 8.99
C THR A 25 13.90 17.87 8.53
N GLY A 26 13.18 16.99 9.25
CA GLY A 26 11.87 16.46 8.81
C GLY A 26 11.92 15.72 7.47
N GLN A 27 13.10 15.31 7.02
CA GLN A 27 13.26 14.61 5.75
C GLN A 27 12.62 13.24 5.82
N ILE A 28 11.97 12.85 4.72
CA ILE A 28 11.42 11.50 4.58
C ILE A 28 12.58 10.52 4.51
N ARG A 29 12.62 9.52 5.41
CA ARG A 29 13.62 8.45 5.47
C ARG A 29 15.07 8.95 5.48
N ALA A 30 15.39 9.79 6.42
CA ALA A 30 16.74 10.32 6.60
C ALA A 30 17.75 9.23 7.00
N ASP A 31 17.31 8.15 7.65
CA ASP A 31 18.10 7.03 8.16
C ASP A 31 18.32 5.86 7.17
N GLU A 32 17.66 5.92 5.98
CA GLU A 32 17.76 4.83 5.00
C GLU A 32 19.12 4.84 4.29
N PHE A 33 19.85 3.71 4.35
CA PHE A 33 21.17 3.57 3.74
C PHE A 33 21.13 3.28 2.23
N LEU A 34 20.00 2.75 1.70
CA LEU A 34 19.84 2.51 0.28
C LEU A 34 19.44 3.81 -0.44
N ARG A 35 20.32 4.39 -1.20
CA ARG A 35 20.09 5.66 -1.93
C ARG A 35 18.77 5.73 -2.71
N PRO A 36 18.34 4.68 -3.46
CA PRO A 36 17.06 4.72 -4.16
C PRO A 36 15.85 4.84 -3.23
N LEU A 37 15.98 4.40 -1.98
CA LEU A 37 14.92 4.43 -0.97
C LEU A 37 15.02 5.64 -0.02
N GLN A 38 15.91 6.60 -0.30
CA GLN A 38 16.03 7.84 0.48
C GLN A 38 15.10 8.93 -0.04
N GLY A 39 14.55 9.71 0.87
CA GLY A 39 13.74 10.89 0.57
C GLY A 39 12.54 10.59 -0.33
N ARG A 40 12.21 11.52 -1.20
CA ARG A 40 11.09 11.39 -2.15
C ARG A 40 11.28 10.30 -3.20
N ASN A 41 12.51 9.83 -3.42
CA ASN A 41 12.76 8.73 -4.34
C ASN A 41 12.14 7.42 -3.83
N ALA A 42 12.15 7.18 -2.52
CA ALA A 42 11.49 6.03 -1.92
C ALA A 42 10.01 5.93 -2.33
N ILE A 43 9.30 7.05 -2.31
CA ILE A 43 7.89 7.11 -2.68
C ILE A 43 7.68 6.73 -4.15
N LYS A 44 8.57 7.19 -5.05
CA LYS A 44 8.52 6.83 -6.47
C LYS A 44 8.77 5.34 -6.68
N VAL A 45 9.78 4.80 -5.99
CA VAL A 45 10.15 3.37 -6.06
C VAL A 45 9.01 2.50 -5.53
N TYR A 46 8.45 2.81 -4.36
CA TYR A 46 7.34 2.03 -3.82
C TYR A 46 6.08 2.12 -4.66
N ARG A 47 5.83 3.26 -5.29
CA ARG A 47 4.76 3.39 -6.27
C ARG A 47 4.99 2.50 -7.48
N GLU A 48 6.21 2.49 -8.02
CA GLU A 48 6.56 1.61 -9.13
C GLU A 48 6.40 0.14 -8.77
N MET A 49 6.87 -0.28 -7.59
CA MET A 49 6.71 -1.64 -7.08
C MET A 49 5.24 -2.03 -6.97
N ARG A 50 4.42 -1.17 -6.36
CA ARG A 50 2.98 -1.43 -6.16
C ARG A 50 2.22 -1.51 -7.49
N ASP A 51 2.51 -0.60 -8.43
CA ASP A 51 1.71 -0.42 -9.63
C ASP A 51 2.15 -1.37 -10.78
N ASN A 52 3.41 -1.87 -10.76
CA ASN A 52 3.96 -2.66 -11.87
C ASN A 52 4.37 -4.10 -11.51
N ASP A 53 4.52 -4.46 -10.24
CA ASP A 53 4.83 -5.83 -9.86
C ASP A 53 3.53 -6.61 -9.59
N ALA A 54 3.33 -7.71 -10.32
CA ALA A 54 2.12 -8.52 -10.22
C ALA A 54 1.91 -9.15 -8.83
N THR A 55 3.00 -9.57 -8.19
CA THR A 55 2.94 -10.20 -6.86
C THR A 55 2.59 -9.17 -5.80
N ILE A 56 3.26 -8.02 -5.81
CA ILE A 56 3.00 -6.92 -4.87
C ILE A 56 1.60 -6.37 -5.09
N GLY A 57 1.20 -6.15 -6.34
CA GLY A 57 -0.14 -5.67 -6.69
C GLY A 57 -1.24 -6.60 -6.19
N ALA A 58 -1.09 -7.91 -6.37
CA ALA A 58 -2.04 -8.91 -5.88
C ALA A 58 -2.19 -8.89 -4.36
N VAL A 59 -1.07 -8.78 -3.62
CA VAL A 59 -1.07 -8.72 -2.15
C VAL A 59 -1.76 -7.45 -1.66
N MET A 60 -1.40 -6.30 -2.24
CA MET A 60 -2.01 -5.02 -1.86
C MET A 60 -3.51 -5.01 -2.14
N TYR A 61 -3.93 -5.57 -3.28
CA TYR A 61 -5.33 -5.70 -3.63
C TYR A 61 -6.08 -6.64 -2.67
N ALA A 62 -5.50 -7.81 -2.34
CA ALA A 62 -6.10 -8.75 -1.39
C ALA A 62 -6.27 -8.11 0.00
N ALA A 63 -5.25 -7.42 0.50
CA ALA A 63 -5.30 -6.70 1.76
C ALA A 63 -6.40 -5.61 1.74
N GLU A 64 -6.50 -4.86 0.66
CA GLU A 64 -7.53 -3.83 0.50
C GLU A 64 -8.93 -4.44 0.53
N GLN A 65 -9.20 -5.52 -0.24
CA GLN A 65 -10.52 -6.13 -0.28
C GLN A 65 -10.94 -6.69 1.09
N VAL A 66 -10.04 -7.37 1.79
CA VAL A 66 -10.33 -7.92 3.12
C VAL A 66 -10.61 -6.80 4.13
N LEU A 67 -9.81 -5.73 4.13
CA LEU A 67 -9.97 -4.65 5.09
C LEU A 67 -11.14 -3.71 4.79
N ARG A 68 -11.57 -3.59 3.53
CA ARG A 68 -12.80 -2.85 3.16
C ARG A 68 -14.07 -3.53 3.66
N ASP A 69 -14.05 -4.85 3.79
CA ASP A 69 -15.21 -5.62 4.26
C ASP A 69 -15.41 -5.50 5.78
N VAL A 70 -14.38 -5.08 6.52
CA VAL A 70 -14.44 -4.91 7.96
C VAL A 70 -15.39 -3.77 8.32
N LYS A 71 -16.44 -4.07 9.08
CA LYS A 71 -17.39 -3.07 9.55
C LYS A 71 -16.89 -2.36 10.79
N LEU A 72 -16.89 -1.04 10.76
CA LEU A 72 -16.60 -0.22 11.92
C LEU A 72 -17.88 -0.02 12.74
N LYS A 73 -17.82 -0.36 14.01
CA LYS A 73 -18.91 -0.17 15.00
C LYS A 73 -18.54 1.00 15.93
N VAL A 74 -19.52 1.82 16.30
CA VAL A 74 -19.32 2.87 17.30
C VAL A 74 -19.91 2.38 18.61
N LYS A 75 -19.07 2.20 19.61
CA LYS A 75 -19.45 1.73 20.94
C LYS A 75 -19.63 2.91 21.87
N PRO A 76 -20.78 3.04 22.56
CA PRO A 76 -21.00 4.07 23.56
C PRO A 76 -20.02 3.92 24.72
N ALA A 77 -19.76 5.03 25.44
CA ALA A 77 -18.86 5.04 26.58
C ALA A 77 -19.37 4.16 27.74
N ASP A 78 -20.69 4.13 27.91
CA ASP A 78 -21.41 3.31 28.90
C ASP A 78 -22.83 2.99 28.40
N ASP A 79 -23.63 2.30 29.19
CA ASP A 79 -25.00 1.87 28.84
C ASP A 79 -26.05 2.98 29.00
N SER A 80 -25.68 4.21 29.39
CA SER A 80 -26.58 5.33 29.55
C SER A 80 -27.20 5.77 28.22
N GLU A 81 -28.41 6.29 28.25
CA GLU A 81 -29.06 6.80 27.04
C GLU A 81 -28.34 8.01 26.48
N GLU A 82 -27.70 8.83 27.33
CA GLU A 82 -26.85 9.94 26.90
C GLU A 82 -25.64 9.44 26.11
N ALA A 83 -24.94 8.40 26.57
CA ALA A 83 -23.79 7.82 25.85
C ALA A 83 -24.20 7.19 24.52
N LYS A 84 -25.38 6.55 24.44
CA LYS A 84 -25.92 6.00 23.20
C LYS A 84 -26.23 7.10 22.18
N VAL A 85 -26.82 8.22 22.62
CA VAL A 85 -27.10 9.38 21.75
C VAL A 85 -25.79 9.94 21.18
N GLU A 86 -24.71 9.99 21.96
CA GLU A 86 -23.43 10.48 21.48
C GLU A 86 -22.71 9.46 20.56
N ALA A 87 -22.91 8.17 20.74
CA ALA A 87 -22.46 7.13 19.80
C ALA A 87 -23.21 7.22 18.46
N ASP A 88 -24.53 7.44 18.50
CA ASP A 88 -25.34 7.70 17.31
C ASP A 88 -24.90 8.97 16.56
N PHE A 89 -24.49 10.01 17.31
CA PHE A 89 -23.92 11.20 16.71
C PHE A 89 -22.67 10.87 15.89
N VAL A 90 -21.68 10.12 16.41
CA VAL A 90 -20.47 9.74 15.66
C VAL A 90 -20.82 8.87 14.46
N THR A 91 -21.71 7.89 14.63
CA THR A 91 -22.20 7.04 13.55
C THR A 91 -22.83 7.90 12.43
N SER A 92 -23.65 8.87 12.81
CA SER A 92 -24.26 9.79 11.87
C SER A 92 -23.27 10.72 11.18
N VAL A 93 -22.19 11.13 11.84
CA VAL A 93 -21.10 11.93 11.24
C VAL A 93 -20.37 11.14 10.18
N LEU A 94 -20.03 9.88 10.44
CA LEU A 94 -19.41 8.99 9.46
C LEU A 94 -20.31 8.75 8.24
N GLY A 95 -21.61 8.59 8.45
CA GLY A 95 -22.60 8.40 7.37
C GLY A 95 -22.99 9.68 6.60
N ASP A 96 -22.61 10.88 7.09
CA ASP A 96 -22.93 12.18 6.48
C ASP A 96 -21.76 12.77 5.67
N MET A 97 -20.66 12.02 5.52
CA MET A 97 -19.52 12.42 4.68
C MET A 97 -19.86 12.37 3.18
N GLU A 98 -19.08 13.07 2.36
CA GLU A 98 -19.19 13.04 0.89
C GLU A 98 -18.72 11.72 0.25
N HIS A 99 -17.96 10.91 0.98
CA HIS A 99 -17.44 9.58 0.60
C HIS A 99 -17.73 8.59 1.72
N THR A 100 -17.64 7.31 1.40
CA THR A 100 -17.89 6.26 2.38
C THR A 100 -16.70 6.04 3.33
N VAL A 101 -16.94 5.40 4.46
CA VAL A 101 -15.84 4.96 5.36
C VAL A 101 -14.97 3.92 4.66
N ASP A 102 -15.57 3.04 3.87
CA ASP A 102 -14.86 2.00 3.10
C ASP A 102 -13.90 2.63 2.07
N ASP A 103 -14.31 3.72 1.38
CA ASP A 103 -13.43 4.48 0.50
C ASP A 103 -12.26 5.10 1.26
N HIS A 104 -12.54 5.63 2.46
CA HIS A 104 -11.49 6.18 3.32
C HIS A 104 -10.50 5.11 3.77
N ILE A 105 -10.98 3.92 4.16
CA ILE A 105 -10.12 2.79 4.53
C ILE A 105 -9.20 2.42 3.36
N SER A 106 -9.75 2.30 2.12
CA SER A 106 -8.95 2.00 0.93
C SER A 106 -7.82 3.02 0.69
N GLU A 107 -8.15 4.30 0.79
CA GLU A 107 -7.14 5.35 0.63
C GLU A 107 -6.11 5.34 1.79
N ALA A 108 -6.58 5.11 3.03
CA ALA A 108 -5.73 5.05 4.21
C ALA A 108 -4.68 3.94 4.09
N LEU A 109 -5.05 2.76 3.56
CA LEU A 109 -4.15 1.62 3.37
C LEU A 109 -2.92 1.92 2.52
N SER A 110 -2.88 3.05 1.82
CA SER A 110 -1.67 3.52 1.15
C SER A 110 -0.47 3.66 2.11
N PHE A 111 -0.71 3.78 3.43
CA PHE A 111 0.36 3.79 4.43
C PHE A 111 1.19 2.49 4.44
N LEU A 112 0.63 1.37 4.03
CA LEU A 112 1.35 0.10 3.90
C LEU A 112 2.43 0.19 2.84
N ALA A 113 2.08 0.75 1.67
CA ALA A 113 3.01 0.89 0.56
C ALA A 113 4.07 1.96 0.79
N TYR A 114 3.70 3.10 1.38
CA TYR A 114 4.59 4.25 1.52
C TYR A 114 5.22 4.40 2.90
N GLY A 115 4.73 3.67 3.91
CA GLY A 115 5.09 3.80 5.31
C GLY A 115 4.17 4.76 6.07
N PHE A 116 3.53 5.71 5.38
CA PHE A 116 2.58 6.66 5.94
C PHE A 116 1.51 7.06 4.91
N SER A 117 0.37 7.53 5.41
CA SER A 117 -0.62 8.27 4.62
C SER A 117 -1.15 9.45 5.41
N TRP A 118 -1.51 10.52 4.70
CA TRP A 118 -1.90 11.78 5.32
C TRP A 118 -3.21 12.28 4.72
N PHE A 119 -4.12 12.71 5.58
CA PHE A 119 -5.42 13.24 5.18
C PHE A 119 -5.71 14.54 5.91
N GLU A 120 -6.35 15.48 5.23
CA GLU A 120 -6.88 16.68 5.86
C GLU A 120 -8.38 16.51 6.09
N VAL A 121 -8.81 16.74 7.34
CA VAL A 121 -10.23 16.67 7.72
C VAL A 121 -10.90 18.01 7.40
N VAL A 122 -11.93 17.96 6.60
CA VAL A 122 -12.75 19.13 6.25
C VAL A 122 -14.07 19.04 6.97
N TYR A 123 -14.30 19.96 7.90
CA TYR A 123 -15.51 20.01 8.70
C TYR A 123 -16.65 20.75 7.99
N LYS A 124 -17.90 20.45 8.38
CA LYS A 124 -19.11 21.17 8.03
C LYS A 124 -20.01 21.32 9.25
N ARG A 125 -20.80 22.41 9.29
CA ARG A 125 -21.86 22.56 10.29
C ARG A 125 -23.14 21.86 9.78
N ARG A 126 -23.77 21.05 10.59
CA ARG A 126 -24.95 20.25 10.29
C ARG A 126 -26.21 21.10 10.50
N VAL A 127 -26.62 21.86 9.45
CA VAL A 127 -27.71 22.81 9.60
C VAL A 127 -28.93 22.49 8.74
N SER A 128 -28.76 21.92 7.53
CA SER A 128 -29.90 21.59 6.67
C SER A 128 -29.50 20.82 5.42
N PRO A 129 -30.36 19.92 4.90
CA PRO A 129 -30.21 19.32 3.58
C PRO A 129 -30.50 20.29 2.44
N HIS A 130 -31.21 21.40 2.71
CA HIS A 130 -31.74 22.34 1.71
C HIS A 130 -30.89 23.61 1.55
N THR A 131 -29.63 23.63 1.99
CA THR A 131 -28.77 24.80 1.78
C THR A 131 -28.43 24.97 0.30
N THR A 132 -28.37 26.22 -0.16
CA THR A 132 -27.95 26.57 -1.52
C THR A 132 -26.52 26.17 -1.84
N ASN A 133 -25.65 26.08 -0.81
CA ASN A 133 -24.27 25.67 -0.97
C ASN A 133 -24.13 24.14 -0.77
N PRO A 134 -23.84 23.36 -1.83
CA PRO A 134 -23.72 21.91 -1.74
C PRO A 134 -22.69 21.45 -0.68
N LYS A 135 -21.62 22.22 -0.48
CA LYS A 135 -20.55 21.91 0.47
C LYS A 135 -20.97 22.02 1.95
N LYS A 136 -22.14 22.60 2.23
CA LYS A 136 -22.70 22.74 3.57
C LYS A 136 -23.91 21.84 3.81
N ARG A 137 -24.31 21.02 2.82
CA ARG A 137 -25.43 20.10 2.97
C ARG A 137 -25.16 19.04 4.02
N SER A 138 -26.15 18.78 4.87
CA SER A 138 -26.15 17.70 5.84
C SER A 138 -27.55 17.11 5.94
N LYS A 139 -27.65 15.82 6.14
CA LYS A 139 -28.92 15.14 6.42
C LYS A 139 -29.51 15.56 7.77
N TYR A 140 -28.67 16.12 8.64
CA TYR A 140 -28.98 16.46 10.03
C TYR A 140 -29.07 17.96 10.24
N THR A 141 -29.80 18.35 11.28
CA THR A 141 -30.10 19.77 11.62
C THR A 141 -29.79 20.10 13.07
N ASP A 142 -28.92 19.32 13.73
CA ASP A 142 -28.55 19.47 15.14
C ASP A 142 -27.60 20.67 15.40
N GLY A 143 -27.12 21.33 14.36
CA GLY A 143 -26.21 22.48 14.45
C GLY A 143 -24.80 22.14 14.88
N ARG A 144 -24.50 20.88 15.17
CA ARG A 144 -23.17 20.40 15.54
C ARG A 144 -22.20 20.45 14.35
N LEU A 145 -20.92 20.43 14.65
CA LEU A 145 -19.86 20.27 13.64
C LEU A 145 -19.69 18.79 13.35
N GLY A 146 -19.84 18.41 12.10
CA GLY A 146 -19.54 17.10 11.57
C GLY A 146 -18.44 17.14 10.51
N VAL A 147 -18.12 16.01 9.93
CA VAL A 147 -17.11 15.88 8.87
C VAL A 147 -17.79 15.97 7.51
N ARG A 148 -17.25 16.82 6.63
CA ARG A 148 -17.67 16.86 5.23
C ARG A 148 -16.95 15.80 4.41
N LYS A 149 -15.63 15.79 4.50
CA LYS A 149 -14.77 14.82 3.86
C LYS A 149 -13.42 14.71 4.55
N ILE A 150 -12.79 13.58 4.38
CA ILE A 150 -11.41 13.31 4.74
C ILE A 150 -10.62 13.29 3.43
N ALA A 151 -9.83 14.34 3.18
CA ALA A 151 -9.18 14.55 1.89
C ALA A 151 -7.76 14.00 1.90
N SER A 152 -7.51 12.99 1.07
CA SER A 152 -6.18 12.38 0.90
C SER A 152 -5.15 13.41 0.42
N ARG A 153 -3.96 13.35 1.00
CA ARG A 153 -2.77 14.11 0.58
C ARG A 153 -1.76 13.12 0.03
N ALA A 154 -1.71 13.05 -1.29
CA ALA A 154 -0.90 12.06 -1.99
C ALA A 154 0.57 12.13 -1.53
N PRO A 155 1.19 11.01 -1.10
CA PRO A 155 2.54 11.01 -0.52
C PRO A 155 3.60 11.64 -1.42
N TRP A 156 3.46 11.53 -2.75
CA TRP A 156 4.41 12.13 -3.71
C TRP A 156 4.32 13.66 -3.83
N THR A 157 3.30 14.27 -3.27
CA THR A 157 3.13 15.73 -3.21
C THR A 157 3.67 16.32 -1.90
N ILE A 158 4.00 15.48 -0.93
CA ILE A 158 4.53 15.89 0.37
C ILE A 158 6.04 16.10 0.22
N ASN A 159 6.48 17.31 0.55
CA ASN A 159 7.88 17.70 0.49
C ASN A 159 8.66 17.23 1.73
N ARG A 160 8.13 17.53 2.91
CA ARG A 160 8.73 17.15 4.20
C ARG A 160 7.68 17.13 5.30
N PHE A 161 8.01 16.46 6.39
CA PHE A 161 7.31 16.62 7.65
C PHE A 161 7.75 17.94 8.31
N ASP A 162 6.81 18.62 8.93
CA ASP A 162 7.05 19.78 9.76
C ASP A 162 7.20 19.28 11.20
N VAL A 163 8.43 19.37 11.71
CA VAL A 163 8.81 18.78 12.99
C VAL A 163 9.22 19.88 13.95
N ASP A 164 8.76 19.79 15.19
CA ASP A 164 9.22 20.66 16.26
C ASP A 164 10.69 20.38 16.55
N GLN A 165 11.53 21.40 16.41
CA GLN A 165 12.98 21.25 16.61
C GLN A 165 13.37 21.02 18.08
N GLN A 166 12.48 21.29 19.03
CA GLN A 166 12.76 21.13 20.46
C GLN A 166 12.29 19.76 20.97
N THR A 167 11.11 19.32 20.55
CA THR A 167 10.50 18.08 21.03
C THR A 167 10.62 16.93 20.07
N GLY A 168 10.89 17.17 18.79
CA GLY A 168 10.88 16.14 17.74
C GLY A 168 9.48 15.72 17.29
N ASP A 169 8.43 16.37 17.81
CA ASP A 169 7.04 16.03 17.46
C ASP A 169 6.68 16.48 16.04
N VAL A 170 5.87 15.69 15.35
CA VAL A 170 5.34 16.01 14.03
C VAL A 170 4.22 17.04 14.19
N LEU A 171 4.46 18.27 13.78
CA LEU A 171 3.48 19.36 13.80
C LEU A 171 2.57 19.38 12.56
N GLY A 172 3.02 18.77 11.47
CA GLY A 172 2.28 18.75 10.20
C GLY A 172 3.12 18.25 9.05
N ILE A 173 2.64 18.55 7.85
CA ILE A 173 3.37 18.34 6.60
C ILE A 173 3.47 19.64 5.81
N VAL A 174 4.50 19.70 4.98
CA VAL A 174 4.66 20.73 3.95
C VAL A 174 4.44 20.06 2.59
N GLN A 175 3.41 20.51 1.88
CA GLN A 175 3.03 20.01 0.56
C GLN A 175 3.50 20.97 -0.52
N ASP A 176 3.95 20.44 -1.67
CA ASP A 176 4.27 21.25 -2.83
C ASP A 176 3.04 22.07 -3.26
N GLY A 177 3.23 23.33 -3.59
CA GLY A 177 2.15 24.23 -4.02
C GLY A 177 1.49 23.70 -5.30
N TYR A 178 0.17 23.76 -5.36
CA TYR A 178 -0.55 23.51 -6.60
C TYR A 178 -0.35 24.68 -7.57
N PHE A 179 0.05 24.39 -8.81
CA PHE A 179 -0.12 25.31 -9.92
C PHE A 179 -1.61 25.43 -10.25
N SER A 180 -2.27 26.41 -9.69
CA SER A 180 -3.54 26.88 -10.25
C SER A 180 -3.20 27.83 -11.40
N LEU A 181 -3.87 27.66 -12.54
CA LEU A 181 -3.67 28.52 -13.73
C LEU A 181 -3.79 30.01 -13.44
N ASP A 182 -4.45 30.38 -12.33
CA ASP A 182 -4.73 31.76 -11.93
C ASP A 182 -4.05 32.22 -10.63
N ARG A 183 -3.23 31.39 -10.01
CA ARG A 183 -2.53 31.76 -8.78
C ARG A 183 -1.02 31.62 -8.96
N LYS A 184 -0.29 32.72 -8.66
CA LYS A 184 1.15 32.68 -8.38
C LYS A 184 1.44 31.50 -7.45
N PRO A 185 2.57 30.78 -7.61
CA PRO A 185 2.94 29.72 -6.70
C PRO A 185 2.91 30.30 -5.27
N SER A 186 1.85 30.03 -4.56
CA SER A 186 1.72 30.30 -3.14
C SER A 186 2.72 29.37 -2.48
N GLY A 187 3.60 29.92 -1.66
CA GLY A 187 4.65 29.16 -0.99
C GLY A 187 4.15 27.89 -0.33
N ASP A 188 5.06 27.12 0.23
CA ASP A 188 4.82 25.83 0.89
C ASP A 188 3.47 25.79 1.62
N ASN A 189 2.60 24.87 1.21
CA ASN A 189 1.31 24.68 1.84
C ASN A 189 1.48 23.78 3.08
N ARG A 190 1.52 24.43 4.26
CA ARG A 190 1.64 23.73 5.54
C ARG A 190 0.29 23.23 6.00
N ILE A 191 0.17 21.92 6.25
CA ILE A 191 -1.04 21.27 6.75
C ILE A 191 -0.74 20.73 8.16
N PRO A 192 -1.33 21.32 9.21
CA PRO A 192 -1.02 20.95 10.58
C PRO A 192 -1.70 19.63 10.99
N THR A 193 -1.10 18.91 11.93
CA THR A 193 -1.66 17.69 12.53
C THR A 193 -3.03 17.92 13.14
N THR A 194 -3.30 19.12 13.68
CA THR A 194 -4.59 19.47 14.29
C THR A 194 -5.79 19.42 13.35
N LYS A 195 -5.57 19.38 12.03
CA LYS A 195 -6.60 19.22 10.99
C LYS A 195 -6.45 17.92 10.21
N SER A 196 -5.60 17.02 10.64
CA SER A 196 -5.19 15.88 9.81
C SER A 196 -5.45 14.56 10.51
N LEU A 197 -5.63 13.51 9.71
CA LEU A 197 -5.45 12.12 10.12
C LEU A 197 -4.14 11.66 9.56
N TYR A 198 -3.30 11.13 10.42
CA TYR A 198 -1.96 10.70 10.06
C TYR A 198 -1.79 9.23 10.43
N TYR A 199 -1.80 8.39 9.41
CA TYR A 199 -1.57 6.95 9.52
C TYR A 199 -0.12 6.64 9.21
N ARG A 200 0.48 5.76 9.99
CA ARG A 200 1.83 5.26 9.74
C ARG A 200 1.95 3.81 10.16
N THR A 201 2.81 3.10 9.49
CA THR A 201 3.29 1.80 9.93
C THR A 201 4.17 1.94 11.17
N THR A 202 4.73 0.83 11.65
CA THR A 202 5.67 0.84 12.78
C THR A 202 6.77 1.87 12.54
N ALA A 203 6.88 2.85 13.45
CA ALA A 203 7.98 3.80 13.46
C ALA A 203 9.22 3.13 14.08
N ILE A 204 10.32 3.15 13.35
CA ILE A 204 11.63 2.79 13.91
C ILE A 204 12.23 4.10 14.42
N ASN A 205 12.66 4.13 15.68
CA ASN A 205 13.30 5.29 16.32
C ASN A 205 12.48 6.60 16.25
N GLY A 206 11.16 6.54 16.08
CA GLY A 206 10.31 7.72 15.99
C GLY A 206 10.24 8.37 14.61
N ASP A 207 10.79 7.76 13.56
CA ASP A 207 10.69 8.27 12.19
C ASP A 207 9.24 8.59 11.79
N ALA A 208 9.00 9.83 11.39
CA ALA A 208 7.70 10.30 10.94
C ALA A 208 7.24 9.60 9.66
N SER A 209 8.13 9.17 8.79
CA SER A 209 7.77 8.53 7.52
C SER A 209 7.31 7.08 7.66
N GLY A 210 7.43 6.49 8.85
CA GLY A 210 7.13 5.07 9.07
C GLY A 210 7.99 4.16 8.18
N ARG A 211 7.67 2.88 8.10
CA ARG A 211 8.39 1.92 7.26
C ARG A 211 7.45 1.19 6.31
N SER A 212 7.66 1.34 5.02
CA SER A 212 6.93 0.58 4.00
C SER A 212 7.09 -0.93 4.20
N ILE A 213 6.01 -1.69 4.08
CA ILE A 213 6.07 -3.15 4.07
C ILE A 213 6.86 -3.67 2.85
N LEU A 214 6.94 -2.87 1.77
CA LEU A 214 7.67 -3.19 0.55
C LEU A 214 9.18 -3.01 0.68
N ARG A 215 9.66 -2.39 1.78
CA ARG A 215 11.08 -2.09 1.98
C ARG A 215 11.97 -3.34 1.85
N ASN A 216 11.56 -4.44 2.45
CA ASN A 216 12.34 -5.68 2.44
C ASN A 216 12.26 -6.40 1.10
N ALA A 217 11.19 -6.19 0.33
CA ALA A 217 11.00 -6.77 -1.01
C ALA A 217 11.85 -6.07 -2.08
N TYR A 218 12.34 -4.85 -1.84
CA TYR A 218 12.99 -4.01 -2.84
C TYR A 218 14.14 -4.69 -3.58
N THR A 219 15.04 -5.37 -2.87
CA THR A 219 16.20 -6.02 -3.50
C THR A 219 15.78 -7.16 -4.43
N ALA A 220 14.86 -8.02 -3.97
CA ALA A 220 14.34 -9.12 -4.78
C ALA A 220 13.57 -8.58 -6.00
N TYR A 221 12.73 -7.58 -5.82
CA TYR A 221 12.03 -6.88 -6.90
C TYR A 221 12.99 -6.34 -7.96
N THR A 222 14.07 -5.69 -7.54
CA THR A 222 15.08 -5.14 -8.47
C THR A 222 15.74 -6.24 -9.29
N TYR A 223 16.04 -7.39 -8.69
CA TYR A 223 16.60 -8.53 -9.41
C TYR A 223 15.58 -9.13 -10.39
N VAL A 224 14.32 -9.31 -10.01
CA VAL A 224 13.26 -9.79 -10.92
C VAL A 224 13.16 -8.87 -12.14
N LYS A 225 13.03 -7.57 -11.93
CA LYS A 225 12.92 -6.57 -13.01
C LYS A 225 14.11 -6.62 -13.98
N ASN A 226 15.33 -6.73 -13.45
CA ASN A 226 16.53 -6.82 -14.27
C ASN A 226 16.59 -8.14 -15.05
N LEU A 227 16.26 -9.27 -14.42
CA LEU A 227 16.27 -10.58 -15.06
C LEU A 227 15.21 -10.70 -16.15
N GLN A 228 14.01 -10.18 -15.95
CA GLN A 228 12.96 -10.11 -16.97
C GLN A 228 13.41 -9.28 -18.19
N SER A 229 14.12 -8.19 -17.95
CA SER A 229 14.69 -7.38 -19.05
C SER A 229 15.76 -8.13 -19.82
N ILE A 230 16.62 -8.89 -19.13
CA ILE A 230 17.66 -9.73 -19.76
C ILE A 230 17.02 -10.88 -20.54
N GLU A 231 15.98 -11.52 -19.94
CA GLU A 231 15.22 -12.59 -20.60
C GLU A 231 14.59 -12.10 -21.92
N ALA A 232 13.91 -10.95 -21.88
CA ALA A 232 13.31 -10.37 -23.07
C ALA A 232 14.35 -10.13 -24.18
N ILE A 233 15.53 -9.58 -23.84
CA ILE A 233 16.64 -9.37 -24.79
C ILE A 233 17.21 -10.71 -25.27
N ALA A 234 17.32 -11.70 -24.39
CA ALA A 234 17.84 -13.03 -24.76
C ALA A 234 16.89 -13.71 -25.76
N VAL A 235 15.58 -13.72 -25.47
CA VAL A 235 14.54 -14.26 -26.36
C VAL A 235 14.55 -13.55 -27.71
N GLU A 236 14.64 -12.22 -27.73
CA GLU A 236 14.74 -11.46 -28.97
C GLU A 236 15.96 -11.88 -29.80
N ARG A 237 17.12 -12.05 -29.15
CA ARG A 237 18.35 -12.48 -29.83
C ARG A 237 18.30 -13.95 -30.31
N GLU A 238 17.68 -14.82 -29.53
CA GLU A 238 17.49 -16.24 -29.91
C GLU A 238 16.54 -16.38 -31.09
N LEU A 239 15.44 -15.64 -31.11
CA LEU A 239 14.47 -15.67 -32.21
C LEU A 239 15.00 -15.10 -33.51
N HIS A 240 15.75 -14.03 -33.45
CA HIS A 240 16.26 -13.33 -34.68
C HIS A 240 17.67 -13.73 -35.08
N GLY A 241 18.45 -14.34 -34.19
CA GLY A 241 19.86 -14.62 -34.40
C GLY A 241 20.71 -13.36 -34.46
N ILE A 242 22.01 -13.54 -34.60
CA ILE A 242 22.95 -12.45 -34.89
C ILE A 242 23.31 -12.56 -36.37
N PRO A 243 22.92 -11.59 -37.19
CA PRO A 243 23.28 -11.62 -38.63
C PRO A 243 24.77 -11.33 -38.75
N ILE A 244 25.47 -12.25 -39.41
CA ILE A 244 26.89 -12.12 -39.77
C ILE A 244 27.01 -12.07 -41.29
N GLY A 245 27.57 -10.99 -41.78
CA GLY A 245 27.92 -10.86 -43.18
C GLY A 245 29.39 -11.26 -43.39
N ARG A 246 29.64 -12.18 -44.35
CA ARG A 246 30.97 -12.52 -44.82
C ARG A 246 31.21 -11.88 -46.17
N ILE A 247 32.25 -11.07 -46.24
CA ILE A 247 32.69 -10.39 -47.47
C ILE A 247 34.19 -10.56 -47.64
N PRO A 248 34.74 -10.42 -48.88
CA PRO A 248 36.18 -10.52 -49.11
C PRO A 248 36.98 -9.53 -48.27
N ALA A 249 38.16 -9.94 -47.79
CA ALA A 249 39.02 -9.13 -46.93
C ALA A 249 39.42 -7.78 -47.56
N GLU A 250 39.48 -7.71 -48.89
CA GLU A 250 39.79 -6.48 -49.64
C GLU A 250 38.79 -5.37 -49.37
N TYR A 251 37.48 -5.72 -49.18
CA TYR A 251 36.41 -4.76 -48.88
C TYR A 251 36.51 -4.20 -47.46
N LEU A 252 37.22 -4.91 -46.57
CA LEU A 252 37.47 -4.49 -45.19
C LEU A 252 38.76 -3.68 -45.04
N SER A 253 39.59 -3.62 -46.09
CA SER A 253 40.85 -2.91 -46.10
C SER A 253 40.67 -1.39 -45.98
N PRO A 254 41.60 -0.66 -45.32
CA PRO A 254 41.63 0.80 -45.36
C PRO A 254 41.85 1.38 -46.78
N ASN A 255 42.46 0.59 -47.68
CA ASN A 255 42.76 0.96 -49.07
C ASN A 255 41.69 0.44 -50.06
N ALA A 256 40.50 0.08 -49.59
CA ALA A 256 39.40 -0.38 -50.43
C ALA A 256 38.98 0.72 -51.43
N SER A 257 38.63 0.32 -52.66
CA SER A 257 38.11 1.24 -53.68
C SER A 257 36.75 1.84 -53.23
N GLU A 258 36.33 2.92 -53.87
CA GLU A 258 35.08 3.62 -53.56
C GLU A 258 33.87 2.70 -53.73
N ASP A 259 33.87 1.83 -54.74
CA ASP A 259 32.84 0.82 -54.99
C ASP A 259 32.81 -0.24 -53.87
N GLN A 260 33.98 -0.70 -53.41
CA GLN A 260 34.11 -1.68 -52.34
C GLN A 260 33.62 -1.11 -50.99
N VAL A 261 33.91 0.14 -50.71
CA VAL A 261 33.43 0.86 -49.54
C VAL A 261 31.90 1.00 -49.58
N THR A 262 31.34 1.35 -50.74
CA THR A 262 29.90 1.49 -50.95
C THR A 262 29.22 0.14 -50.74
N PHE A 263 29.73 -0.95 -51.28
CA PHE A 263 29.23 -2.29 -51.08
C PHE A 263 29.26 -2.70 -49.58
N ARG A 264 30.40 -2.48 -48.92
CA ARG A 264 30.52 -2.74 -47.49
C ARG A 264 29.45 -1.99 -46.68
N ASN A 265 29.23 -0.72 -46.95
CA ASN A 265 28.24 0.09 -46.28
C ASN A 265 26.82 -0.45 -46.54
N THR A 266 26.50 -0.81 -47.75
CA THR A 266 25.21 -1.45 -48.11
C THR A 266 25.02 -2.76 -47.35
N MET A 267 26.04 -3.61 -47.24
CA MET A 267 25.97 -4.84 -46.46
C MET A 267 25.77 -4.58 -44.98
N GLN A 268 26.41 -3.56 -44.41
CA GLN A 268 26.20 -3.14 -43.02
C GLN A 268 24.76 -2.66 -42.80
N ASP A 269 24.21 -1.90 -43.73
CA ASP A 269 22.81 -1.44 -43.65
C ASP A 269 21.82 -2.61 -43.72
N ILE A 270 22.05 -3.57 -44.66
CA ILE A 270 21.24 -4.80 -44.75
C ILE A 270 21.28 -5.59 -43.42
N LEU A 271 22.48 -5.79 -42.86
CA LEU A 271 22.63 -6.53 -41.59
C LEU A 271 21.95 -5.81 -40.41
N ARG A 272 22.02 -4.48 -40.40
CA ARG A 272 21.34 -3.66 -39.39
C ARG A 272 19.82 -3.75 -39.52
N ASP A 273 19.31 -3.65 -40.75
CA ASP A 273 17.88 -3.63 -41.02
C ASP A 273 17.24 -5.02 -40.84
N LEU A 274 18.00 -6.10 -41.13
CA LEU A 274 17.60 -7.47 -40.75
C LEU A 274 17.46 -7.64 -39.22
N LYS A 275 18.40 -7.06 -38.48
CA LYS A 275 18.34 -7.08 -36.99
C LYS A 275 17.15 -6.29 -36.44
N LEU A 276 16.79 -5.18 -37.10
CA LEU A 276 15.66 -4.32 -36.71
C LEU A 276 14.32 -4.81 -37.26
N ASN A 277 14.28 -5.97 -37.92
CA ASN A 277 13.06 -6.53 -38.55
C ASN A 277 12.38 -5.60 -39.56
N SER A 278 13.15 -4.62 -40.11
CA SER A 278 12.65 -3.65 -41.07
C SER A 278 12.78 -4.15 -42.50
N GLN A 279 13.57 -5.20 -42.76
CA GLN A 279 13.76 -5.78 -44.07
C GLN A 279 13.54 -7.29 -44.05
N GLY A 280 12.56 -7.76 -44.82
CA GLY A 280 12.16 -9.18 -44.87
C GLY A 280 12.99 -10.05 -45.85
N TYR A 281 13.88 -9.47 -46.65
CA TYR A 281 14.74 -10.18 -47.64
C TYR A 281 16.03 -9.40 -47.92
N ALA A 282 17.06 -10.12 -48.36
CA ALA A 282 18.29 -9.54 -48.89
C ALA A 282 18.64 -10.22 -50.21
N LEU A 283 19.10 -9.43 -51.18
CA LEU A 283 19.63 -9.91 -52.44
C LEU A 283 21.14 -9.89 -52.37
N LEU A 284 21.76 -11.04 -52.58
CA LEU A 284 23.20 -11.23 -52.53
C LEU A 284 23.72 -11.72 -53.88
N PRO A 285 24.96 -11.33 -54.28
CA PRO A 285 25.63 -11.89 -55.45
C PRO A 285 25.79 -13.42 -55.28
N SER A 286 25.63 -14.17 -56.35
CA SER A 286 25.82 -15.62 -56.37
C SER A 286 27.25 -16.07 -56.73
N ASP A 287 28.18 -15.13 -56.78
CA ASP A 287 29.56 -15.40 -57.17
C ASP A 287 30.27 -16.31 -56.18
N LEU A 288 31.09 -17.24 -56.70
CA LEU A 288 31.84 -18.21 -55.92
C LEU A 288 33.32 -17.80 -55.84
N HIS A 289 33.96 -18.15 -54.74
CA HIS A 289 35.42 -18.07 -54.65
C HIS A 289 36.10 -18.92 -55.74
N LEU A 290 37.07 -18.38 -56.40
CA LEU A 290 37.94 -19.08 -57.31
C LEU A 290 39.12 -19.68 -56.56
N ASP A 291 39.41 -20.98 -56.80
CA ASP A 291 40.60 -21.64 -56.29
C ASP A 291 41.86 -21.18 -57.03
N ASN A 292 43.05 -21.46 -56.52
CA ASN A 292 44.33 -21.08 -57.12
C ASN A 292 44.48 -21.54 -58.57
N ASP A 293 43.73 -22.54 -58.97
CA ASP A 293 43.70 -23.04 -60.39
C ASP A 293 42.59 -22.40 -61.23
N GLY A 294 41.92 -21.34 -60.75
CA GLY A 294 40.82 -20.68 -61.44
C GLY A 294 39.51 -21.45 -61.52
N LYS A 295 39.37 -22.54 -60.77
CA LYS A 295 38.11 -23.27 -60.66
C LYS A 295 37.22 -22.70 -59.59
N ALA A 296 35.90 -22.64 -59.85
CA ALA A 296 34.92 -22.16 -58.88
C ALA A 296 34.87 -23.13 -57.69
N SER A 297 35.10 -22.60 -56.49
CA SER A 297 34.93 -23.32 -55.22
C SER A 297 33.43 -23.49 -54.88
N LYS A 298 33.14 -24.29 -53.89
CA LYS A 298 31.75 -24.39 -53.34
C LYS A 298 31.40 -23.26 -52.40
N THR A 299 32.34 -22.37 -52.09
CA THR A 299 32.18 -21.28 -51.11
C THR A 299 31.74 -20.00 -51.81
N ARG A 300 30.67 -19.38 -51.35
CA ARG A 300 30.19 -18.09 -51.87
C ARG A 300 31.14 -16.96 -51.50
N LEU A 301 31.29 -15.99 -52.42
CA LEU A 301 32.14 -14.81 -52.21
C LEU A 301 31.54 -13.89 -51.12
N VAL A 302 30.21 -13.79 -51.09
CA VAL A 302 29.46 -13.02 -50.13
C VAL A 302 28.38 -13.92 -49.51
N ASP A 303 28.26 -13.91 -48.21
CA ASP A 303 27.29 -14.73 -47.52
C ASP A 303 26.73 -14.00 -46.27
N ILE A 304 25.45 -14.23 -45.96
CA ILE A 304 24.81 -13.78 -44.73
C ILE A 304 24.35 -15.03 -44.00
N GLU A 305 24.80 -15.18 -42.77
CA GLU A 305 24.43 -16.25 -41.87
C GLU A 305 23.80 -15.67 -40.59
N LEU A 306 22.71 -16.24 -40.16
CA LEU A 306 22.13 -15.96 -38.86
C LEU A 306 22.70 -16.95 -37.86
N ILE A 307 23.59 -16.48 -36.99
CA ILE A 307 24.07 -17.31 -35.89
C ILE A 307 23.07 -17.22 -34.75
N THR A 308 22.32 -18.27 -34.53
CA THR A 308 21.55 -18.51 -33.30
C THR A 308 22.50 -19.08 -32.24
N ALA A 309 22.23 -18.77 -30.97
CA ALA A 309 23.01 -19.31 -29.88
C ALA A 309 22.71 -20.82 -29.71
N ASP A 310 23.30 -21.64 -30.60
CA ASP A 310 23.23 -23.11 -30.58
C ASP A 310 24.13 -23.63 -29.43
N GLY A 311 23.89 -23.19 -28.21
CA GLY A 311 24.78 -23.46 -27.09
C GLY A 311 24.07 -24.04 -25.88
N THR A 312 24.55 -25.19 -25.44
CA THR A 312 24.34 -25.88 -24.16
C THR A 312 24.54 -25.00 -22.89
N ARG A 313 24.58 -23.67 -23.04
CA ARG A 313 24.72 -22.67 -21.96
C ARG A 313 23.50 -21.75 -21.81
N SER A 314 22.33 -22.21 -22.24
CA SER A 314 21.09 -21.52 -21.86
C SER A 314 20.93 -21.67 -20.34
N VAL A 315 21.23 -20.60 -19.61
CA VAL A 315 20.89 -20.53 -18.19
C VAL A 315 19.38 -20.40 -18.13
N ASP A 316 18.72 -21.42 -17.57
CA ASP A 316 17.29 -21.34 -17.30
C ASP A 316 17.06 -20.24 -16.26
N ILE A 317 16.54 -19.11 -16.72
CA ILE A 317 16.31 -17.91 -15.91
C ILE A 317 15.01 -18.04 -15.12
N ASP A 318 14.04 -18.82 -15.59
CA ASP A 318 12.73 -18.96 -14.95
C ASP A 318 12.79 -19.40 -13.48
N PRO A 319 13.55 -20.44 -13.08
CA PRO A 319 13.69 -20.81 -11.67
C PRO A 319 14.31 -19.71 -10.81
N ILE A 320 15.19 -18.89 -11.39
CA ILE A 320 15.83 -17.78 -10.69
C ILE A 320 14.81 -16.66 -10.45
N ILE A 321 14.03 -16.31 -11.46
CA ILE A 321 12.95 -15.31 -11.36
C ILE A 321 11.93 -15.78 -10.30
N ARG A 322 11.47 -17.02 -10.37
CA ARG A 322 10.51 -17.60 -9.41
C ARG A 322 11.03 -17.55 -7.98
N ARG A 323 12.31 -17.83 -7.76
CA ARG A 323 12.93 -17.71 -6.43
C ARG A 323 12.83 -16.30 -5.89
N TYR A 324 13.16 -15.28 -6.68
CA TYR A 324 13.07 -13.89 -6.23
C TYR A 324 11.62 -13.41 -6.07
N GLN A 325 10.68 -13.87 -6.91
CA GLN A 325 9.26 -13.61 -6.71
C GLN A 325 8.76 -14.22 -5.41
N HIS A 326 9.24 -15.41 -5.05
CA HIS A 326 8.95 -16.02 -3.77
C HIS A 326 9.54 -15.21 -2.60
N ASP A 327 10.75 -14.66 -2.73
CA ASP A 327 11.35 -13.78 -1.72
C ASP A 327 10.55 -12.47 -1.56
N VAL A 328 10.03 -11.89 -2.65
CA VAL A 328 9.09 -10.76 -2.60
C VAL A 328 7.85 -11.14 -1.80
N SER A 329 7.22 -12.26 -2.13
CA SER A 329 6.01 -12.77 -1.48
C SER A 329 6.22 -13.01 0.03
N ARG A 330 7.35 -13.60 0.43
CA ARG A 330 7.72 -13.79 1.84
C ARG A 330 7.90 -12.47 2.59
N SER A 331 8.48 -11.48 1.94
CA SER A 331 8.74 -10.17 2.55
C SER A 331 7.46 -9.44 2.97
N VAL A 332 6.35 -9.73 2.30
CA VAL A 332 5.04 -9.09 2.55
C VAL A 332 4.02 -10.07 3.17
N LEU A 333 4.48 -11.19 3.72
CA LEU A 333 3.67 -12.23 4.37
C LEU A 333 2.61 -12.89 3.46
N SER A 334 2.80 -12.85 2.14
CA SER A 334 1.83 -13.34 1.16
C SER A 334 2.23 -14.66 0.51
N GLU A 335 3.13 -15.40 1.12
CA GLU A 335 3.62 -16.68 0.60
C GLU A 335 2.49 -17.70 0.37
N PHE A 336 1.36 -17.56 1.08
CA PHE A 336 0.18 -18.42 0.88
C PHE A 336 -0.43 -18.26 -0.52
N LEU A 337 -0.28 -17.12 -1.18
CA LEU A 337 -0.73 -16.91 -2.56
C LEU A 337 0.05 -17.77 -3.58
N MET A 338 1.26 -18.20 -3.23
CA MET A 338 2.14 -19.01 -4.08
C MET A 338 1.97 -20.51 -3.87
N LEU A 339 1.19 -20.94 -2.88
CA LEU A 339 1.07 -22.37 -2.50
C LEU A 339 0.20 -23.22 -3.45
N GLY A 340 -0.49 -22.62 -4.42
CA GLY A 340 -1.40 -23.32 -5.33
C GLY A 340 -0.76 -24.29 -6.34
N SER A 341 0.57 -24.30 -6.48
CA SER A 341 1.26 -25.08 -7.53
C SER A 341 2.05 -26.29 -7.05
N GLN A 342 2.27 -26.46 -5.75
CA GLN A 342 3.05 -27.59 -5.22
C GLN A 342 2.41 -28.08 -3.92
N GLY A 343 1.45 -29.00 -4.00
CA GLY A 343 0.95 -29.95 -2.97
C GLY A 343 1.27 -29.67 -1.50
N GLY A 344 1.11 -28.44 -1.01
CA GLY A 344 1.36 -28.07 0.39
C GLY A 344 0.27 -28.63 1.29
N SER A 345 0.64 -29.06 2.51
CA SER A 345 -0.31 -29.49 3.52
C SER A 345 -1.34 -28.38 3.80
N TYR A 346 -2.63 -28.70 3.80
CA TYR A 346 -3.73 -27.79 4.16
C TYR A 346 -3.45 -27.04 5.47
N ALA A 347 -2.88 -27.71 6.48
CA ALA A 347 -2.51 -27.11 7.76
C ALA A 347 -1.47 -26.00 7.63
N LEU A 348 -0.46 -26.17 6.75
CA LEU A 348 0.57 -25.15 6.52
C LEU A 348 -0.02 -23.92 5.80
N SER A 349 -0.89 -24.17 4.81
CA SER A 349 -1.59 -23.08 4.10
C SER A 349 -2.47 -22.28 5.06
N LYS A 350 -3.28 -22.95 5.89
CA LYS A 350 -4.11 -22.31 6.91
C LYS A 350 -3.26 -21.46 7.87
N SER A 351 -2.16 -21.99 8.39
CA SER A 351 -1.28 -21.26 9.31
C SER A 351 -0.68 -19.99 8.70
N LYS A 352 -0.30 -20.02 7.41
CA LYS A 352 0.22 -18.84 6.71
C LYS A 352 -0.86 -17.80 6.44
N THR A 353 -2.06 -18.24 6.09
CA THR A 353 -3.23 -17.36 5.93
C THR A 353 -3.59 -16.70 7.25
N ASP A 354 -3.62 -17.43 8.35
CA ASP A 354 -3.92 -16.89 9.69
C ASP A 354 -2.90 -15.82 10.10
N LEU A 355 -1.61 -16.01 9.78
CA LEU A 355 -0.58 -15.02 10.06
C LEU A 355 -0.79 -13.73 9.24
N PHE A 356 -1.19 -13.84 7.98
CA PHE A 356 -1.52 -12.70 7.14
C PHE A 356 -2.75 -11.95 7.67
N LEU A 357 -3.83 -12.66 8.03
CA LEU A 357 -5.04 -12.06 8.59
C LEU A 357 -4.76 -11.32 9.89
N ARG A 358 -3.94 -11.88 10.79
CA ARG A 358 -3.49 -11.19 12.02
C ARG A 358 -2.70 -9.91 11.73
N ALA A 359 -1.88 -9.90 10.66
CA ALA A 359 -1.21 -8.68 10.25
C ALA A 359 -2.23 -7.63 9.76
N LEU A 360 -3.27 -8.06 9.03
CA LEU A 360 -4.35 -7.17 8.59
C LEU A 360 -5.17 -6.62 9.78
N GLU A 361 -5.44 -7.44 10.81
CA GLU A 361 -6.06 -6.99 12.06
C GLU A 361 -5.27 -5.85 12.72
N SER A 362 -3.93 -5.98 12.77
CA SER A 362 -3.07 -4.92 13.29
C SER A 362 -3.16 -3.63 12.46
N TYR A 363 -3.36 -3.74 11.15
CA TYR A 363 -3.46 -2.57 10.28
C TYR A 363 -4.81 -1.86 10.42
N ILE A 364 -5.92 -2.60 10.48
CA ILE A 364 -7.23 -1.97 10.72
C ILE A 364 -7.29 -1.34 12.13
N GLN A 365 -6.68 -1.98 13.12
CA GLN A 365 -6.57 -1.41 14.46
C GLN A 365 -5.80 -0.08 14.45
N THR A 366 -4.73 0.01 13.66
CA THR A 366 -3.99 1.28 13.48
C THR A 366 -4.90 2.37 12.90
N ILE A 367 -5.77 2.03 11.94
CA ILE A 367 -6.73 2.97 11.36
C ILE A 367 -7.73 3.43 12.43
N VAL A 368 -8.29 2.49 13.18
CA VAL A 368 -9.27 2.76 14.24
C VAL A 368 -8.68 3.64 15.35
N ASP A 369 -7.45 3.36 15.78
CA ASP A 369 -6.76 4.15 16.81
C ASP A 369 -6.57 5.61 16.36
N VAL A 370 -6.21 5.83 15.09
CA VAL A 370 -6.08 7.18 14.55
C VAL A 370 -7.44 7.87 14.44
N LEU A 371 -8.49 7.16 14.02
CA LEU A 371 -9.85 7.70 13.98
C LEU A 371 -10.31 8.13 15.39
N ASN A 372 -10.10 7.31 16.40
CA ASN A 372 -10.45 7.64 17.77
C ASN A 372 -9.67 8.86 18.28
N LYS A 373 -8.34 8.84 18.20
CA LYS A 373 -7.46 9.88 18.75
C LYS A 373 -7.47 11.19 17.94
N GLN A 374 -7.64 11.12 16.63
CA GLN A 374 -7.48 12.29 15.77
C GLN A 374 -8.78 12.78 15.11
N LEU A 375 -9.85 11.99 15.09
CA LEU A 375 -11.15 12.41 14.58
C LEU A 375 -12.18 12.57 15.69
N VAL A 376 -12.47 11.50 16.44
CA VAL A 376 -13.50 11.52 17.49
C VAL A 376 -13.16 12.52 18.58
N GLU A 377 -11.95 12.47 19.14
CA GLU A 377 -11.52 13.42 20.18
C GLU A 377 -11.60 14.89 19.71
N ARG A 378 -11.25 15.15 18.44
CA ARG A 378 -11.38 16.52 17.90
C ARG A 378 -12.82 16.94 17.68
N LEU A 379 -13.69 16.04 17.27
CA LEU A 379 -15.12 16.33 17.19
C LEU A 379 -15.67 16.70 18.56
N TRP A 380 -15.23 16.04 19.63
CA TRP A 380 -15.57 16.37 21.00
C TRP A 380 -15.12 17.78 21.37
N GLN A 381 -13.85 18.10 21.15
CA GLN A 381 -13.31 19.44 21.40
C GLN A 381 -14.06 20.53 20.65
N LEU A 382 -14.32 20.31 19.35
CA LEU A 382 -14.95 21.30 18.48
C LEU A 382 -16.42 21.56 18.80
N ASN A 383 -17.12 20.56 19.36
CA ASN A 383 -18.51 20.66 19.77
C ASN A 383 -18.68 20.96 21.26
N GLY A 384 -17.61 20.97 22.06
CA GLY A 384 -17.65 21.23 23.50
C GLY A 384 -18.43 20.16 24.27
N LEU A 385 -18.30 18.87 23.86
CA LEU A 385 -19.01 17.73 24.46
C LEU A 385 -18.27 17.21 25.70
N ASP A 386 -19.00 16.52 26.57
CA ASP A 386 -18.45 15.89 27.77
C ASP A 386 -17.62 14.66 27.38
N TYR A 387 -16.35 14.64 27.78
CA TYR A 387 -15.43 13.53 27.52
C TYR A 387 -15.82 12.20 28.19
N SER A 388 -16.60 12.25 29.27
CA SER A 388 -17.11 11.04 29.93
C SER A 388 -18.06 10.22 29.04
N LEU A 389 -18.71 10.89 28.08
CA LEU A 389 -19.66 10.28 27.13
C LEU A 389 -19.04 10.00 25.76
N MET A 390 -17.71 10.15 25.61
CA MET A 390 -17.03 10.00 24.33
C MET A 390 -17.02 8.54 23.89
N PRO A 391 -17.69 8.19 22.76
CA PRO A 391 -17.72 6.83 22.25
C PRO A 391 -16.40 6.45 21.60
N THR A 392 -16.19 5.15 21.39
CA THR A 392 -15.06 4.59 20.68
C THR A 392 -15.50 3.89 19.40
N ILE A 393 -14.70 4.06 18.33
CA ILE A 393 -14.85 3.26 17.13
C ILE A 393 -14.07 1.97 17.35
N GLU A 394 -14.69 0.85 17.04
CA GLU A 394 -14.08 -0.49 17.08
C GLU A 394 -14.17 -1.12 15.68
N ALA A 395 -13.17 -1.90 15.30
CA ALA A 395 -13.22 -2.71 14.09
C ALA A 395 -13.91 -4.04 14.39
N GLY A 396 -14.74 -4.50 13.48
CA GLY A 396 -15.18 -5.89 13.45
C GLY A 396 -14.04 -6.83 13.07
N ASP A 397 -14.31 -8.12 13.07
CA ASP A 397 -13.33 -9.14 12.76
C ASP A 397 -12.89 -9.08 11.29
N VAL A 398 -11.59 -9.26 11.05
CA VAL A 398 -10.99 -9.30 9.70
C VAL A 398 -11.28 -10.64 9.02
N ALA A 399 -11.35 -11.71 9.80
CA ALA A 399 -11.68 -13.04 9.30
C ALA A 399 -13.01 -13.50 9.89
N PRO A 400 -13.92 -14.05 9.08
CA PRO A 400 -15.11 -14.66 9.63
C PRO A 400 -14.69 -15.82 10.53
N HIS A 401 -15.24 -15.85 11.75
CA HIS A 401 -15.01 -16.96 12.67
C HIS A 401 -15.49 -18.27 12.05
N ASP A 402 -14.69 -19.34 12.17
CA ASP A 402 -15.12 -20.67 11.76
C ASP A 402 -16.20 -21.19 12.71
N LEU A 403 -17.45 -21.07 12.27
CA LEU A 403 -18.61 -21.53 13.06
C LEU A 403 -18.49 -23.01 13.48
N LYS A 404 -17.70 -23.82 12.75
CA LYS A 404 -17.42 -25.21 13.16
C LYS A 404 -16.49 -25.25 14.36
N GLU A 405 -15.45 -24.43 14.39
CA GLU A 405 -14.54 -24.34 15.55
C GLU A 405 -15.31 -23.82 16.78
N ILE A 406 -16.14 -22.78 16.61
CA ILE A 406 -16.99 -22.26 17.70
C ILE A 406 -17.98 -23.33 18.18
N SER A 407 -18.67 -24.01 17.26
CA SER A 407 -19.60 -25.08 17.64
C SER A 407 -18.90 -26.25 18.33
N GLY A 408 -17.66 -26.57 17.93
CA GLY A 408 -16.81 -27.55 18.59
C GLY A 408 -16.41 -27.10 20.00
N PHE A 409 -16.02 -25.86 20.17
CA PHE A 409 -15.68 -25.25 21.48
C PHE A 409 -16.88 -25.26 22.41
N LEU A 410 -18.06 -24.82 21.95
CA LEU A 410 -19.31 -24.85 22.73
C LEU A 410 -19.70 -26.27 23.17
N ARG A 411 -19.52 -27.25 22.27
CA ARG A 411 -19.78 -28.66 22.59
C ARG A 411 -18.83 -29.18 23.68
N ASN A 412 -17.54 -28.77 23.62
CA ASN A 412 -16.55 -29.11 24.62
C ASN A 412 -16.86 -28.47 25.98
N LEU A 413 -17.28 -27.19 26.01
CA LEU A 413 -17.71 -26.51 27.23
C LEU A 413 -18.94 -27.19 27.86
N ASN A 414 -19.92 -27.56 27.05
CA ASN A 414 -21.11 -28.26 27.50
C ASN A 414 -20.77 -29.67 28.03
N GLY A 415 -19.80 -30.35 27.37
CA GLY A 415 -19.25 -31.64 27.87
C GLY A 415 -18.49 -31.53 29.20
N ALA A 416 -17.97 -30.36 29.52
CA ALA A 416 -17.29 -30.03 30.77
C ALA A 416 -18.28 -29.52 31.85
N ASN A 417 -19.60 -29.62 31.64
CA ASN A 417 -20.66 -29.07 32.52
C ASN A 417 -20.62 -27.55 32.72
N ILE A 418 -20.00 -26.81 31.80
CA ILE A 418 -20.04 -25.35 31.76
C ILE A 418 -21.24 -24.94 30.90
N ASN A 419 -22.31 -24.50 31.58
CA ASN A 419 -23.56 -24.16 30.87
C ASN A 419 -23.50 -22.74 30.31
N VAL A 420 -23.15 -22.62 29.03
CA VAL A 420 -23.03 -21.33 28.34
C VAL A 420 -24.41 -20.74 28.02
N SER A 421 -25.45 -21.57 28.00
CA SER A 421 -26.80 -21.17 27.58
C SER A 421 -27.54 -20.33 28.63
N GLU A 422 -26.97 -20.12 29.81
CA GLU A 422 -27.56 -19.31 30.90
C GLU A 422 -27.02 -17.89 30.97
N ASN A 423 -25.98 -17.57 30.17
CA ASN A 423 -25.40 -16.23 30.17
C ASN A 423 -25.81 -15.50 28.87
N ASP A 424 -26.68 -14.50 28.99
CA ASP A 424 -27.22 -13.74 27.87
C ASP A 424 -26.13 -12.94 27.13
N GLU A 425 -25.10 -12.44 27.83
CA GLU A 425 -23.95 -11.74 27.20
C GLU A 425 -23.15 -12.69 26.29
N VAL A 426 -22.97 -13.95 26.70
CA VAL A 426 -22.26 -14.93 25.85
C VAL A 426 -23.11 -15.33 24.65
N ILE A 427 -24.41 -15.43 24.83
CA ILE A 427 -25.35 -15.73 23.73
C ILE A 427 -25.35 -14.56 22.73
N GLU A 428 -25.41 -13.33 23.21
CA GLU A 428 -25.34 -12.12 22.35
C GLU A 428 -24.01 -12.07 21.57
N GLY A 429 -22.89 -12.29 22.25
CA GLY A 429 -21.58 -12.37 21.59
C GLY A 429 -21.50 -13.48 20.53
N LEU A 430 -22.08 -14.65 20.79
CA LEU A 430 -22.14 -15.76 19.83
C LEU A 430 -23.04 -15.45 18.62
N MET A 431 -24.15 -14.75 18.85
CA MET A 431 -25.04 -14.32 17.78
C MET A 431 -24.43 -13.22 16.95
N ASP A 432 -23.68 -12.31 17.57
CA ASP A 432 -22.91 -11.26 16.87
C ASP A 432 -21.82 -11.88 15.99
N ILE A 433 -21.08 -12.88 16.49
CA ILE A 433 -20.10 -13.65 15.73
C ILE A 433 -20.75 -14.41 14.56
N ALA A 434 -21.97 -14.91 14.75
CA ALA A 434 -22.73 -15.63 13.73
C ALA A 434 -23.46 -14.69 12.75
N GLU A 435 -23.37 -13.37 12.95
CA GLU A 435 -24.13 -12.34 12.21
C GLU A 435 -25.66 -12.55 12.25
N LEU A 436 -26.16 -13.13 13.33
CA LEU A 436 -27.58 -13.38 13.52
C LEU A 436 -28.19 -12.33 14.44
N PRO A 437 -29.38 -11.80 14.12
CA PRO A 437 -30.06 -10.85 15.00
C PRO A 437 -30.48 -11.52 16.29
N TYR A 438 -30.09 -10.95 17.43
CA TYR A 438 -30.48 -11.39 18.76
C TYR A 438 -31.32 -10.30 19.46
N SER A 439 -32.56 -10.61 19.84
CA SER A 439 -33.48 -9.67 20.47
C SER A 439 -33.67 -9.91 21.98
N GLY A 440 -32.74 -10.64 22.62
CA GLY A 440 -32.85 -11.03 24.01
C GLY A 440 -33.79 -12.22 24.26
N ARG A 441 -33.57 -12.98 25.34
CA ARG A 441 -34.49 -14.02 25.78
C ARG A 441 -35.72 -13.39 26.39
N VAL A 442 -36.87 -13.61 25.83
CA VAL A 442 -38.13 -13.41 26.53
C VAL A 442 -38.24 -14.54 27.58
N ILE A 443 -37.81 -14.28 28.83
CA ILE A 443 -38.04 -15.19 29.93
C ILE A 443 -39.55 -15.24 30.16
N PRO A 444 -40.22 -16.38 29.94
CA PRO A 444 -41.63 -16.50 30.31
C PRO A 444 -41.70 -16.25 31.81
N LYS A 445 -42.47 -15.24 32.23
CA LYS A 445 -42.77 -15.06 33.67
C LYS A 445 -43.30 -16.38 34.20
N ASP A 446 -42.54 -17.00 35.11
CA ASP A 446 -42.89 -18.24 35.79
C ASP A 446 -44.32 -18.15 36.32
N LYS A 447 -45.13 -19.08 35.89
CA LYS A 447 -46.43 -19.32 36.56
C LYS A 447 -46.10 -19.80 37.96
N THR A 448 -46.22 -18.93 38.94
CA THR A 448 -46.30 -19.30 40.36
C THR A 448 -47.21 -20.52 40.50
N PRO A 449 -46.77 -21.65 41.08
CA PRO A 449 -47.68 -22.74 41.35
C PRO A 449 -48.68 -22.28 42.44
N ASN A 450 -49.95 -22.26 42.08
CA ASN A 450 -51.04 -22.14 43.04
C ASN A 450 -50.80 -23.19 44.08
N LYS A 451 -50.60 -22.77 45.34
CA LYS A 451 -50.84 -23.55 46.48
C LYS A 451 -52.36 -23.66 46.61
N GLU A 452 -52.90 -24.78 46.22
CA GLU A 452 -54.16 -25.25 46.69
C GLU A 452 -53.92 -26.26 47.83
N GLU A 453 -54.68 -26.06 48.85
CA GLU A 453 -54.85 -26.69 50.21
C GLU A 453 -54.49 -28.16 50.34
#